data_b059a922b4f84e463f6c67be18ec5e4c
#
_entry.id   b059a922b4f84e463f6c67be18ec5e4c
#
_cell.length_a   1.000
_cell.length_b   1.000
_cell.length_c   1.000
_cell.angle_alpha   90.00
_cell.angle_beta   90.00
_cell.angle_gamma   90.00
#
_symmetry.space_group_name_H-M   'P 1'
#
loop_
_entity.id
_entity.type
_entity.pdbx_description
1 polymer ?
#
loop_
_entity_poly.entity_id
_entity_poly.type
_entity_poly.pdbx_seq_one_letter_code
_entity_poly.pdbx_strand_id
1 'polypeptide(L)'
;SGRHAFKEKLVSLGYPDFSEERIDVAFKKFKDLADKKKHVFDEDIAVLIDDDFMKDNNIIKLISLDVSAGTKGQKATLELDVSGKISKTQQSGDGPVDSIFKCIKEIFPHDVNLQLYQVHAVTEGTDAQATVSVRIEEKGKISVGQAADTDTLVASAKAYINALNKLILKRKRTAPTDDEYSAAV
;
A
#
# COMPACT_ATOMS: atom_id res chain seq x y z
N SER A 1 -14.96 -13.95 18.01
CA SER A 1 -13.62 -14.20 18.51
C SER A 1 -12.62 -13.24 17.89
N GLY A 2 -11.49 -13.05 18.54
CA GLY A 2 -10.43 -12.19 18.03
C GLY A 2 -9.91 -12.59 16.64
N ARG A 3 -9.86 -13.89 16.35
CA ARG A 3 -9.45 -14.40 15.05
C ARG A 3 -10.39 -13.97 13.92
N HIS A 4 -11.69 -14.06 14.16
CA HIS A 4 -12.70 -13.65 13.17
C HIS A 4 -12.62 -12.13 12.91
N ALA A 5 -12.53 -11.34 13.97
CA ALA A 5 -12.36 -9.89 13.86
C ALA A 5 -11.08 -9.51 13.11
N PHE A 6 -9.99 -10.24 13.34
CA PHE A 6 -8.72 -10.06 12.63
C PHE A 6 -8.88 -10.36 11.13
N LYS A 7 -9.54 -11.46 10.78
CA LYS A 7 -9.83 -11.82 9.39
C LYS A 7 -10.67 -10.73 8.68
N GLU A 8 -11.72 -10.24 9.34
CA GLU A 8 -12.53 -9.13 8.81
C GLU A 8 -11.72 -7.86 8.63
N LYS A 9 -10.80 -7.57 9.57
CA LYS A 9 -9.91 -6.43 9.47
C LYS A 9 -8.98 -6.52 8.27
N LEU A 10 -8.41 -7.69 8.00
CA LEU A 10 -7.58 -7.91 6.81
C LEU A 10 -8.37 -7.64 5.53
N VAL A 11 -9.59 -8.13 5.44
CA VAL A 11 -10.48 -7.87 4.30
C VAL A 11 -10.75 -6.37 4.16
N SER A 12 -11.03 -5.67 5.26
CA SER A 12 -11.30 -4.23 5.25
C SER A 12 -10.08 -3.42 4.80
N LEU A 13 -8.86 -3.90 5.05
CA LEU A 13 -7.61 -3.28 4.63
C LEU A 13 -7.23 -3.59 3.17
N GLY A 14 -8.03 -4.40 2.47
CA GLY A 14 -7.82 -4.70 1.06
C GLY A 14 -6.99 -5.95 0.79
N TYR A 15 -6.67 -6.75 1.81
CA TYR A 15 -5.95 -8.01 1.60
C TYR A 15 -6.83 -9.06 0.93
N PRO A 16 -6.22 -9.96 0.12
CA PRO A 16 -6.97 -11.08 -0.47
C PRO A 16 -7.45 -12.07 0.59
N ASP A 17 -8.39 -12.95 0.21
CA ASP A 17 -8.76 -14.08 1.05
C ASP A 17 -7.59 -15.06 1.14
N PHE A 18 -6.92 -15.02 2.27
CA PHE A 18 -5.89 -15.99 2.59
C PHE A 18 -6.51 -17.32 3.03
N SER A 19 -5.79 -18.40 2.78
CA SER A 19 -6.17 -19.70 3.34
C SER A 19 -6.25 -19.65 4.87
N GLU A 20 -7.03 -20.53 5.46
CA GLU A 20 -7.16 -20.60 6.92
C GLU A 20 -5.79 -20.78 7.60
N GLU A 21 -4.89 -21.55 6.99
CA GLU A 21 -3.52 -21.75 7.50
C GLU A 21 -2.72 -20.44 7.51
N ARG A 22 -2.81 -19.63 6.47
CA ARG A 22 -2.16 -18.31 6.42
C ARG A 22 -2.76 -17.34 7.42
N ILE A 23 -4.09 -17.37 7.60
CA ILE A 23 -4.76 -16.57 8.63
C ILE A 23 -4.27 -16.95 10.02
N ASP A 24 -4.09 -18.23 10.31
CA ASP A 24 -3.60 -18.69 11.60
C ASP A 24 -2.17 -18.19 11.88
N VAL A 25 -1.29 -18.25 10.89
CA VAL A 25 0.08 -17.74 11.00
C VAL A 25 0.06 -16.21 11.22
N ALA A 26 -0.72 -15.49 10.44
CA ALA A 26 -0.84 -14.03 10.54
C ALA A 26 -1.45 -13.62 11.89
N PHE A 27 -2.46 -14.32 12.35
CA PHE A 27 -3.11 -14.05 13.63
C PHE A 27 -2.16 -14.28 14.82
N LYS A 28 -1.34 -15.31 14.76
CA LYS A 28 -0.31 -15.54 15.78
C LYS A 28 0.67 -14.36 15.85
N LYS A 29 1.16 -13.89 14.70
CA LYS A 29 2.03 -12.71 14.64
C LYS A 29 1.34 -11.46 15.17
N PHE A 30 0.08 -11.28 14.84
CA PHE A 30 -0.74 -10.16 15.34
C PHE A 30 -0.87 -10.20 16.87
N LYS A 31 -1.14 -11.37 17.44
CA LYS A 31 -1.22 -11.54 18.91
C LYS A 31 0.12 -11.21 19.58
N ASP A 32 1.23 -11.68 19.04
CA ASP A 32 2.56 -11.37 19.55
C ASP A 32 2.83 -9.86 19.51
N LEU A 33 2.41 -9.17 18.45
CA LEU A 33 2.52 -7.73 18.35
C LEU A 33 1.62 -7.01 19.37
N ALA A 34 0.38 -7.45 19.51
CA ALA A 34 -0.58 -6.87 20.45
C ALA A 34 -0.11 -7.00 21.91
N ASP A 35 0.58 -8.09 22.24
CA ASP A 35 1.17 -8.28 23.55
C ASP A 35 2.32 -7.31 23.85
N LYS A 36 2.99 -6.81 22.82
CA LYS A 36 4.13 -5.89 22.93
C LYS A 36 3.74 -4.41 22.81
N LYS A 37 2.61 -4.10 22.18
CA LYS A 37 2.14 -2.74 21.94
C LYS A 37 0.83 -2.48 22.69
N LYS A 38 0.74 -1.32 23.32
CA LYS A 38 -0.48 -0.88 24.00
C LYS A 38 -1.66 -0.65 23.03
N HIS A 39 -1.35 -0.15 21.83
CA HIS A 39 -2.31 0.07 20.75
C HIS A 39 -1.75 -0.48 19.45
N VAL A 40 -2.56 -1.22 18.70
CA VAL A 40 -2.23 -1.71 17.36
C VAL A 40 -3.07 -0.95 16.36
N PHE A 41 -2.41 -0.26 15.44
CA PHE A 41 -3.04 0.50 14.36
C PHE A 41 -3.09 -0.33 13.08
N ASP A 42 -3.90 0.12 12.13
CA ASP A 42 -4.02 -0.52 10.80
C ASP A 42 -2.66 -0.60 10.09
N GLU A 43 -1.81 0.42 10.25
CA GLU A 43 -0.47 0.47 9.69
C GLU A 43 0.44 -0.60 10.28
N ASP A 44 0.29 -0.94 11.55
CA ASP A 44 1.05 -2.03 12.18
C ASP A 44 0.68 -3.39 11.62
N ILE A 45 -0.60 -3.59 11.33
CA ILE A 45 -1.10 -4.81 10.70
C ILE A 45 -0.55 -4.93 9.27
N ALA A 46 -0.51 -3.83 8.54
CA ALA A 46 0.06 -3.79 7.19
C ALA A 46 1.53 -4.22 7.18
N VAL A 47 2.34 -3.78 8.16
CA VAL A 47 3.75 -4.23 8.30
C VAL A 47 3.85 -5.75 8.39
N LEU A 48 2.99 -6.35 9.23
CA LEU A 48 3.02 -7.80 9.47
C LEU A 48 2.72 -8.60 8.21
N ILE A 49 1.88 -8.06 7.34
CA ILE A 49 1.28 -8.84 6.24
C ILE A 49 1.98 -8.58 4.92
N ASP A 50 2.43 -7.35 4.65
CA ASP A 50 2.94 -6.96 3.33
C ASP A 50 4.16 -7.76 2.89
N ASP A 51 5.13 -7.94 3.78
CA ASP A 51 6.37 -8.62 3.41
C ASP A 51 6.22 -10.14 3.23
N ASP A 52 5.33 -10.75 4.00
CA ASP A 52 5.21 -12.22 4.04
C ASP A 52 4.15 -12.76 3.06
N PHE A 53 3.10 -11.99 2.81
CA PHE A 53 1.90 -12.51 2.15
C PHE A 53 1.54 -11.84 0.82
N MET A 54 2.15 -10.69 0.48
CA MET A 54 1.76 -9.89 -0.68
C MET A 54 2.75 -9.93 -1.85
N LYS A 55 3.91 -10.54 -1.70
CA LYS A 55 4.99 -10.52 -2.70
C LYS A 55 4.59 -11.02 -4.09
N ASP A 56 3.69 -12.01 -4.15
CA ASP A 56 3.34 -12.68 -5.40
C ASP A 56 2.11 -12.10 -6.11
N ASN A 57 1.42 -11.13 -5.51
CA ASN A 57 0.15 -10.58 -6.00
C ASN A 57 0.24 -9.13 -6.49
N ASN A 58 1.44 -8.61 -6.68
CA ASN A 58 1.63 -7.22 -7.08
C ASN A 58 1.42 -7.03 -8.58
N ILE A 59 0.37 -6.27 -8.94
CA ILE A 59 0.07 -5.87 -10.32
C ILE A 59 0.99 -4.72 -10.73
N ILE A 60 1.22 -3.76 -9.84
CA ILE A 60 2.08 -2.60 -10.06
C ILE A 60 3.41 -2.84 -9.36
N LYS A 61 4.51 -2.70 -10.11
CA LYS A 61 5.87 -2.85 -9.59
C LYS A 61 6.71 -1.63 -9.96
N LEU A 62 7.45 -1.11 -8.99
CA LEU A 62 8.40 -0.03 -9.23
C LEU A 62 9.65 -0.60 -9.93
N ILE A 63 9.98 -0.03 -11.09
CA ILE A 63 11.19 -0.40 -11.83
C ILE A 63 12.31 0.60 -11.51
N SER A 64 12.05 1.90 -11.66
CA SER A 64 13.04 2.93 -11.37
C SER A 64 12.38 4.22 -10.92
N LEU A 65 13.11 5.00 -10.14
CA LEU A 65 12.70 6.32 -9.67
C LEU A 65 13.92 7.23 -9.62
N ASP A 66 13.83 8.37 -10.32
CA ASP A 66 14.79 9.46 -10.27
C ASP A 66 14.05 10.73 -9.85
N VAL A 67 14.59 11.45 -8.87
CA VAL A 67 13.99 12.68 -8.38
C VAL A 67 15.03 13.79 -8.38
N SER A 68 14.69 14.91 -9.01
CA SER A 68 15.42 16.15 -8.92
C SER A 68 14.62 17.12 -8.06
N ALA A 69 15.19 17.56 -6.95
CA ALA A 69 14.53 18.44 -6.01
C ALA A 69 15.45 19.59 -5.60
N GLY A 70 14.90 20.78 -5.50
CA GLY A 70 15.65 21.97 -5.12
C GLY A 70 14.77 23.22 -5.13
N THR A 71 15.40 24.37 -4.90
CA THR A 71 14.70 25.67 -4.83
C THR A 71 14.11 26.11 -6.17
N LYS A 72 14.59 25.54 -7.28
CA LYS A 72 14.10 25.84 -8.64
C LYS A 72 12.99 24.92 -9.13
N GLY A 73 12.51 24.01 -8.27
CA GLY A 73 11.42 23.09 -8.59
C GLY A 73 11.76 21.63 -8.30
N GLN A 74 10.77 20.80 -8.45
CA GLN A 74 10.84 19.36 -8.22
C GLN A 74 10.34 18.62 -9.45
N LYS A 75 11.00 17.53 -9.77
CA LYS A 75 10.69 16.70 -10.92
C LYS A 75 10.97 15.24 -10.59
N ALA A 76 10.01 14.36 -10.83
CA ALA A 76 10.20 12.92 -10.70
C ALA A 76 10.12 12.27 -12.07
N THR A 77 10.99 11.30 -12.32
CA THR A 77 10.92 10.38 -13.45
C THR A 77 10.75 8.98 -12.90
N LEU A 78 9.68 8.31 -13.28
CA LEU A 78 9.30 7.03 -12.68
C LEU A 78 8.95 6.04 -13.78
N GLU A 79 9.40 4.81 -13.59
CA GLU A 79 9.11 3.68 -14.45
C GLU A 79 8.41 2.59 -13.64
N LEU A 80 7.26 2.16 -14.13
CA LEU A 80 6.46 1.10 -13.53
C LEU A 80 6.25 -0.05 -14.51
N ASP A 81 6.17 -1.26 -13.95
CA ASP A 81 5.61 -2.41 -14.60
C ASP A 81 4.16 -2.58 -14.09
N VAL A 82 3.19 -2.48 -14.98
CA VAL A 82 1.78 -2.69 -14.68
C VAL A 82 1.30 -3.89 -15.49
N SER A 83 1.12 -5.03 -14.83
CA SER A 83 0.70 -6.29 -15.45
C SER A 83 1.56 -6.72 -16.63
N GLY A 84 2.87 -6.54 -16.53
CA GLY A 84 3.85 -6.87 -17.56
C GLY A 84 4.14 -5.77 -18.58
N LYS A 85 3.39 -4.67 -18.56
CA LYS A 85 3.63 -3.50 -19.42
C LYS A 85 4.48 -2.47 -18.68
N ILE A 86 5.65 -2.17 -19.21
CA ILE A 86 6.55 -1.16 -18.66
C ILE A 86 6.24 0.20 -19.26
N SER A 87 6.03 1.20 -18.42
CA SER A 87 5.77 2.58 -18.81
C SER A 87 6.61 3.55 -17.98
N LYS A 88 7.01 4.65 -18.59
CA LYS A 88 7.84 5.68 -17.97
C LYS A 88 7.19 7.05 -18.15
N THR A 89 7.22 7.86 -17.11
CA THR A 89 6.73 9.25 -17.17
C THR A 89 7.59 10.17 -16.32
N GLN A 90 7.51 11.45 -16.63
CA GLN A 90 8.12 12.52 -15.84
C GLN A 90 7.06 13.54 -15.48
N GLN A 91 6.96 13.87 -14.21
CA GLN A 91 6.00 14.83 -13.70
C GLN A 91 6.66 15.80 -12.73
N SER A 92 6.12 17.00 -12.66
CA SER A 92 6.46 18.01 -11.66
C SER A 92 5.32 18.18 -10.68
N GLY A 93 5.62 18.54 -9.43
CA GLY A 93 4.62 18.76 -8.40
C GLY A 93 5.08 19.79 -7.38
N ASP A 94 4.30 19.94 -6.30
CA ASP A 94 4.56 20.88 -5.22
C ASP A 94 5.70 20.44 -4.31
N GLY A 95 6.19 19.24 -4.48
CA GLY A 95 7.31 18.67 -3.77
C GLY A 95 7.72 17.34 -4.40
N PRO A 96 8.81 16.73 -3.91
CA PRO A 96 9.29 15.45 -4.47
C PRO A 96 8.23 14.35 -4.38
N VAL A 97 7.55 14.23 -3.24
CA VAL A 97 6.52 13.20 -3.01
C VAL A 97 5.31 13.41 -3.91
N ASP A 98 4.83 14.66 -4.02
CA ASP A 98 3.73 15.02 -4.93
C ASP A 98 4.07 14.70 -6.38
N SER A 99 5.31 14.99 -6.80
CA SER A 99 5.80 14.67 -8.14
C SER A 99 5.80 13.16 -8.42
N ILE A 100 6.20 12.35 -7.43
CA ILE A 100 6.19 10.88 -7.50
C ILE A 100 4.75 10.37 -7.63
N PHE A 101 3.84 10.85 -6.79
CA PHE A 101 2.44 10.40 -6.81
C PHE A 101 1.73 10.79 -8.11
N LYS A 102 2.06 11.95 -8.68
CA LYS A 102 1.60 12.35 -10.02
C LYS A 102 2.11 11.43 -11.12
N CYS A 103 3.36 10.98 -11.04
CA CYS A 103 3.89 9.97 -11.97
C CYS A 103 3.09 8.66 -11.90
N ILE A 104 2.83 8.18 -10.71
CA ILE A 104 2.06 6.93 -10.51
C ILE A 104 0.66 7.09 -11.08
N LYS A 105 0.01 8.22 -10.82
CA LYS A 105 -1.34 8.50 -11.34
C LYS A 105 -1.38 8.60 -12.87
N GLU A 106 -0.33 9.13 -13.48
CA GLU A 106 -0.23 9.22 -14.95
C GLU A 106 -0.13 7.83 -15.60
N ILE A 107 0.72 6.95 -15.05
CA ILE A 107 0.91 5.59 -15.59
C ILE A 107 -0.28 4.68 -15.25
N PHE A 108 -0.77 4.78 -14.03
CA PHE A 108 -1.91 4.01 -13.52
C PHE A 108 -3.00 4.98 -13.04
N PRO A 109 -3.92 5.41 -13.93
CA PRO A 109 -4.97 6.36 -13.57
C PRO A 109 -5.86 5.85 -12.43
N HIS A 110 -6.04 6.67 -11.41
CA HIS A 110 -6.88 6.39 -10.25
C HIS A 110 -7.36 7.70 -9.64
N ASP A 111 -8.42 7.60 -8.85
CA ASP A 111 -8.98 8.74 -8.12
C ASP A 111 -9.18 8.33 -6.66
N VAL A 112 -8.12 8.50 -5.89
CA VAL A 112 -8.10 8.15 -4.47
C VAL A 112 -7.88 9.39 -3.62
N ASN A 113 -8.45 9.38 -2.42
CA ASN A 113 -8.16 10.35 -1.38
C ASN A 113 -7.00 9.83 -0.53
N LEU A 114 -5.94 10.62 -0.46
CA LEU A 114 -4.82 10.34 0.44
C LEU A 114 -5.22 10.77 1.85
N GLN A 115 -5.50 9.81 2.72
CA GLN A 115 -5.93 10.07 4.10
C GLN A 115 -4.79 10.17 5.09
N LEU A 116 -3.69 9.45 4.84
CA LEU A 116 -2.52 9.43 5.69
C LEU A 116 -1.26 9.28 4.84
N TYR A 117 -0.29 10.12 5.13
CA TYR A 117 1.10 9.96 4.70
C TYR A 117 1.98 10.20 5.91
N GLN A 118 2.71 9.18 6.33
CA GLN A 118 3.47 9.22 7.57
C GLN A 118 4.84 8.60 7.38
N VAL A 119 5.86 9.29 7.86
CA VAL A 119 7.26 8.84 7.81
C VAL A 119 7.77 8.62 9.22
N HIS A 120 8.33 7.44 9.46
CA HIS A 120 8.98 7.08 10.72
C HIS A 120 10.42 6.67 10.47
N ALA A 121 11.36 7.22 11.23
CA ALA A 121 12.71 6.70 11.29
C ALA A 121 12.73 5.42 12.15
N VAL A 122 13.35 4.36 11.64
CA VAL A 122 13.36 3.04 12.30
C VAL A 122 14.70 2.77 13.00
N THR A 123 15.80 3.33 12.46
CA THR A 123 17.16 3.14 12.99
C THR A 123 17.91 4.46 13.04
N GLU A 124 19.07 4.45 13.71
CA GLU A 124 19.99 5.59 13.77
C GLU A 124 21.15 5.38 12.78
N GLY A 125 21.75 6.48 12.33
CA GLY A 125 22.93 6.46 11.45
C GLY A 125 22.62 6.94 10.04
N THR A 126 23.65 6.96 9.18
CA THR A 126 23.53 7.41 7.79
C THR A 126 22.86 6.40 6.87
N ASP A 127 22.82 5.13 7.28
CA ASP A 127 22.14 4.02 6.63
C ASP A 127 20.80 3.70 7.28
N ALA A 128 20.27 4.61 8.12
CA ALA A 128 18.99 4.46 8.77
C ALA A 128 17.87 4.31 7.74
N GLN A 129 16.99 3.34 7.99
CA GLN A 129 15.79 3.17 7.16
C GLN A 129 14.66 4.05 7.66
N ALA A 130 13.90 4.61 6.73
CA ALA A 130 12.63 5.24 7.00
C ALA A 130 11.51 4.29 6.60
N THR A 131 10.50 4.17 7.46
CA THR A 131 9.24 3.49 7.12
C THR A 131 8.21 4.53 6.74
N VAL A 132 7.59 4.34 5.59
CA VAL A 132 6.49 5.20 5.10
C VAL A 132 5.20 4.41 5.13
N SER A 133 4.17 4.99 5.71
CA SER A 133 2.82 4.46 5.72
C SER A 133 1.90 5.38 4.92
N VAL A 134 1.10 4.78 4.04
CA VAL A 134 0.15 5.48 3.19
C VAL A 134 -1.23 4.85 3.39
N ARG A 135 -2.23 5.68 3.66
CA ARG A 135 -3.64 5.26 3.67
C ARG A 135 -4.38 6.00 2.58
N ILE A 136 -5.02 5.26 1.70
CA ILE A 136 -5.84 5.79 0.61
C ILE A 136 -7.28 5.29 0.71
N GLU A 137 -8.20 6.07 0.19
CA GLU A 137 -9.62 5.74 0.15
C GLU A 137 -10.17 5.97 -1.27
N GLU A 138 -10.99 5.04 -1.74
CA GLU A 138 -11.72 5.15 -2.99
C GLU A 138 -13.14 4.61 -2.78
N LYS A 139 -14.14 5.47 -2.96
CA LYS A 139 -15.56 5.08 -2.86
C LYS A 139 -15.90 4.31 -1.57
N GLY A 140 -15.39 4.78 -0.43
CA GLY A 140 -15.59 4.17 0.88
C GLY A 140 -14.66 2.99 1.19
N LYS A 141 -13.85 2.54 0.23
CA LYS A 141 -12.88 1.46 0.43
C LYS A 141 -11.53 2.03 0.84
N ILE A 142 -10.99 1.56 1.94
CA ILE A 142 -9.72 2.00 2.50
C ILE A 142 -8.65 0.95 2.23
N SER A 143 -7.46 1.40 1.87
CA SER A 143 -6.30 0.56 1.69
C SER A 143 -5.09 1.21 2.36
N VAL A 144 -4.27 0.40 3.01
CA VAL A 144 -3.04 0.83 3.69
C VAL A 144 -1.85 0.16 3.03
N GLY A 145 -0.86 0.96 2.65
CA GLY A 145 0.42 0.49 2.13
C GLY A 145 1.55 0.96 3.02
N GLN A 146 2.58 0.15 3.10
CA GLN A 146 3.79 0.47 3.86
C GLN A 146 5.02 -0.03 3.14
N ALA A 147 6.11 0.71 3.29
CA ALA A 147 7.42 0.31 2.80
C ALA A 147 8.53 0.93 3.63
N ALA A 148 9.68 0.28 3.66
CA ALA A 148 10.88 0.78 4.28
C ALA A 148 12.02 0.82 3.26
N ASP A 149 12.81 1.88 3.31
CA ASP A 149 13.99 2.07 2.48
C ASP A 149 14.93 3.07 3.13
N THR A 150 16.20 3.03 2.79
CA THR A 150 17.17 4.07 3.20
C THR A 150 16.86 5.41 2.54
N ASP A 151 16.26 5.37 1.34
CA ASP A 151 15.73 6.56 0.65
C ASP A 151 14.25 6.72 0.93
N THR A 152 13.88 7.79 1.64
CA THR A 152 12.50 8.11 2.00
C THR A 152 11.59 8.28 0.78
N LEU A 153 12.11 8.78 -0.34
CA LEU A 153 11.35 8.98 -1.57
C LEU A 153 11.02 7.64 -2.23
N VAL A 154 11.97 6.71 -2.24
CA VAL A 154 11.76 5.34 -2.72
C VAL A 154 10.76 4.62 -1.82
N ALA A 155 10.89 4.74 -0.49
CA ALA A 155 9.93 4.19 0.46
C ALA A 155 8.52 4.76 0.23
N SER A 156 8.40 6.05 -0.05
CA SER A 156 7.12 6.71 -0.33
C SER A 156 6.45 6.17 -1.60
N ALA A 157 7.21 6.00 -2.68
CA ALA A 157 6.72 5.41 -3.92
C ALA A 157 6.23 3.97 -3.70
N LYS A 158 7.03 3.15 -3.02
CA LYS A 158 6.70 1.75 -2.71
C LYS A 158 5.47 1.64 -1.82
N ALA A 159 5.35 2.46 -0.78
CA ALA A 159 4.20 2.46 0.12
C ALA A 159 2.89 2.80 -0.62
N TYR A 160 2.93 3.82 -1.46
CA TYR A 160 1.79 4.21 -2.28
C TYR A 160 1.38 3.11 -3.27
N ILE A 161 2.36 2.51 -3.95
CA ILE A 161 2.14 1.39 -4.87
C ILE A 161 1.56 0.18 -4.13
N ASN A 162 2.05 -0.14 -2.93
CA ASN A 162 1.51 -1.21 -2.11
C ASN A 162 0.04 -0.97 -1.75
N ALA A 163 -0.32 0.26 -1.39
CA ALA A 163 -1.70 0.64 -1.12
C ALA A 163 -2.59 0.48 -2.37
N LEU A 164 -2.11 0.90 -3.54
CA LEU A 164 -2.83 0.73 -4.82
C LEU A 164 -3.01 -0.74 -5.18
N ASN A 165 -1.99 -1.58 -5.02
CA ASN A 165 -2.08 -3.02 -5.29
C ASN A 165 -3.18 -3.67 -4.46
N LYS A 166 -3.28 -3.32 -3.19
CA LYS A 166 -4.35 -3.80 -2.30
C LYS A 166 -5.72 -3.27 -2.74
N LEU A 167 -5.79 -2.01 -3.13
CA LEU A 167 -7.03 -1.41 -3.62
C LEU A 167 -7.55 -2.10 -4.87
N ILE A 168 -6.66 -2.47 -5.80
CA ILE A 168 -7.00 -3.24 -7.00
C ILE A 168 -7.60 -4.58 -6.62
N LEU A 169 -7.01 -5.31 -5.69
CA LEU A 169 -7.56 -6.57 -5.19
C LEU A 169 -8.91 -6.38 -4.52
N LYS A 170 -9.09 -5.30 -3.78
CA LYS A 170 -10.35 -4.95 -3.13
C LYS A 170 -11.45 -4.61 -4.14
N ARG A 171 -11.11 -3.95 -5.25
CA ARG A 171 -12.04 -3.70 -6.37
C ARG A 171 -12.56 -5.00 -6.97
N LYS A 172 -11.68 -6.01 -7.14
CA LYS A 172 -12.06 -7.33 -7.69
C LYS A 172 -12.99 -8.13 -6.79
N ARG A 173 -13.06 -7.79 -5.50
CA ARG A 173 -13.94 -8.41 -4.51
C ARG A 173 -15.25 -7.69 -4.35
N THR A 174 -15.52 -6.66 -5.13
CA THR A 174 -16.75 -5.91 -4.99
C THR A 174 -17.95 -6.77 -5.28
N ALA A 175 -18.87 -6.67 -4.35
CA ALA A 175 -20.29 -6.96 -4.30
C ALA A 175 -20.79 -8.05 -5.27
N PRO A 176 -21.68 -8.93 -4.81
CA PRO A 176 -22.42 -9.79 -5.72
C PRO A 176 -22.88 -8.93 -6.90
N THR A 177 -22.56 -9.35 -8.09
CA THR A 177 -23.06 -8.72 -9.32
C THR A 177 -24.58 -8.70 -9.20
N ASP A 178 -25.24 -7.68 -9.73
CA ASP A 178 -26.71 -7.57 -9.73
C ASP A 178 -27.41 -8.86 -10.19
N ASP A 179 -26.69 -9.73 -10.90
CA ASP A 179 -27.15 -11.07 -11.33
C ASP A 179 -27.30 -12.07 -10.18
N GLU A 180 -26.54 -11.94 -9.09
CA GLU A 180 -26.73 -12.82 -7.90
C GLU A 180 -27.91 -12.38 -7.02
N TYR A 181 -28.29 -11.10 -7.10
CA TYR A 181 -29.47 -10.60 -6.41
C TYR A 181 -30.79 -10.95 -7.13
N SER A 182 -30.74 -11.09 -8.45
CA SER A 182 -31.93 -11.44 -9.25
C SER A 182 -32.25 -12.94 -9.18
N ALA A 183 -31.31 -13.79 -8.78
CA ALA A 183 -31.54 -15.23 -8.62
C ALA A 183 -32.09 -15.61 -7.22
N ALA A 184 -32.18 -14.66 -6.27
CA ALA A 184 -32.69 -14.87 -4.92
C ALA A 184 -34.09 -14.28 -4.68
N VAL A 185 -34.79 -13.87 -5.73
CA VAL A 185 -36.17 -13.38 -5.67
C VAL A 185 -37.11 -14.36 -6.34
#